data_6fa8fd742c1fc8107e3debd54511c2dd
#
_entry.id   6fa8fd742c1fc8107e3debd54511c2dd
#
_cell.length_a   1.000
_cell.length_b   1.000
_cell.length_c   1.000
_cell.angle_alpha   90.00
_cell.angle_beta   90.00
_cell.angle_gamma   90.00
#
_symmetry.space_group_name_H-M   'P 1'
#
loop_
_entity.id
_entity.type
_entity.pdbx_description
1 polymer ?
#
loop_
_entity_poly.entity_id
_entity_poly.type
_entity_poly.pdbx_seq_one_letter_code
_entity_poly.pdbx_strand_id
1 'polypeptide(L)'
;MNKKNIVLFDMDGTLTPPRKDFDKELFVPLRQLARHADIGIVTGSDYDYLNSQMKMLIKYSELRFVTHLLPCNGTKHYRPPSNSDDEYTLIHETNMQQHLGKQCFKELMSILCTSQSEMCYNSFPLTGHFISYRGSMINWCPVGRNATHEEREKFKKVDESYSTPLRLRELDKLRHRVNLKCNNQVVVKLGGETSFDIFPLGWDKTYALSHFKDRRCWFVGDRCGPNGNDKEIFDSLSKEGRGFCTSGTVDTYQIITKITQDLINDKL
;
A
#
# COMPACT_ATOMS: atom_id res chain seq x y z
N MET A 1 -7.24 -24.86 9.53
CA MET A 1 -7.02 -24.18 10.83
C MET A 1 -6.28 -22.89 10.57
N ASN A 2 -6.74 -21.75 11.10
CA ASN A 2 -6.00 -20.50 11.00
C ASN A 2 -4.68 -20.61 11.77
N LYS A 3 -3.57 -20.25 11.15
CA LYS A 3 -2.26 -20.24 11.81
C LYS A 3 -2.21 -19.11 12.84
N LYS A 4 -1.47 -19.33 13.93
CA LYS A 4 -1.27 -18.31 14.99
C LYS A 4 -0.56 -17.05 14.48
N ASN A 5 0.26 -17.17 13.42
CA ASN A 5 1.06 -16.10 12.86
C ASN A 5 0.55 -15.72 11.47
N ILE A 6 0.72 -14.42 11.14
CA ILE A 6 0.57 -13.89 9.78
C ILE A 6 1.71 -12.92 9.48
N VAL A 7 2.28 -13.01 8.28
CA VAL A 7 3.28 -12.06 7.80
C VAL A 7 2.66 -11.20 6.70
N LEU A 8 2.58 -9.91 6.97
CA LEU A 8 2.05 -8.91 6.07
C LEU A 8 3.20 -8.31 5.25
N PHE A 9 3.02 -8.22 3.95
CA PHE A 9 4.00 -7.66 3.02
C PHE A 9 3.39 -6.46 2.29
N ASP A 10 4.16 -5.39 2.15
CA ASP A 10 3.90 -4.44 1.07
C ASP A 10 4.13 -5.12 -0.29
N MET A 11 3.62 -4.51 -1.35
CA MET A 11 3.70 -5.07 -2.70
C MET A 11 4.86 -4.48 -3.51
N ASP A 12 4.74 -3.20 -3.87
CA ASP A 12 5.68 -2.52 -4.77
C ASP A 12 6.99 -2.17 -4.06
N GLY A 13 8.12 -2.69 -4.53
CA GLY A 13 9.43 -2.52 -3.87
C GLY A 13 9.71 -3.58 -2.81
N THR A 14 8.75 -4.46 -2.51
CA THR A 14 8.86 -5.53 -1.51
C THR A 14 8.71 -6.91 -2.13
N LEU A 15 7.54 -7.26 -2.65
CA LEU A 15 7.27 -8.54 -3.34
C LEU A 15 7.44 -8.44 -4.85
N THR A 16 7.39 -7.23 -5.38
CA THR A 16 7.62 -6.92 -6.78
C THR A 16 8.67 -5.82 -6.88
N PRO A 17 9.51 -5.77 -7.91
CA PRO A 17 10.15 -4.51 -8.27
C PRO A 17 9.05 -3.49 -8.58
N PRO A 18 9.26 -2.19 -8.34
CA PRO A 18 8.21 -1.19 -8.52
C PRO A 18 7.54 -1.28 -9.90
N ARG A 19 6.22 -1.51 -9.92
CA ARG A 19 5.38 -1.65 -11.13
C ARG A 19 5.76 -2.79 -12.07
N LYS A 20 6.38 -3.82 -11.55
CA LYS A 20 6.67 -5.06 -12.28
C LYS A 20 5.89 -6.21 -11.66
N ASP A 21 5.84 -7.32 -12.38
CA ASP A 21 5.24 -8.54 -11.90
C ASP A 21 5.97 -9.10 -10.68
N PHE A 22 5.29 -9.99 -9.96
CA PHE A 22 5.82 -10.71 -8.81
C PHE A 22 7.18 -11.36 -9.12
N ASP A 23 8.14 -11.17 -8.21
CA ASP A 23 9.48 -11.76 -8.33
C ASP A 23 9.42 -13.26 -8.00
N LYS A 24 9.67 -14.09 -9.01
CA LYS A 24 9.57 -15.54 -8.90
C LYS A 24 10.58 -16.16 -7.93
N GLU A 25 11.70 -15.50 -7.66
CA GLU A 25 12.68 -15.97 -6.69
C GLU A 25 12.10 -16.05 -5.27
N LEU A 26 11.06 -15.24 -4.98
CA LEU A 26 10.39 -15.25 -3.69
C LEU A 26 9.47 -16.48 -3.47
N PHE A 27 9.20 -17.29 -4.49
CA PHE A 27 8.39 -18.49 -4.29
C PHE A 27 9.00 -19.46 -3.27
N VAL A 28 10.31 -19.65 -3.31
CA VAL A 28 10.99 -20.60 -2.42
C VAL A 28 10.85 -20.20 -0.95
N PRO A 29 11.26 -18.99 -0.52
CA PRO A 29 11.12 -18.60 0.88
C PRO A 29 9.66 -18.44 1.31
N LEU A 30 8.74 -17.96 0.45
CA LEU A 30 7.32 -17.85 0.77
C LEU A 30 6.66 -19.22 1.01
N ARG A 31 7.02 -20.26 0.25
CA ARG A 31 6.56 -21.63 0.49
C ARG A 31 7.03 -22.18 1.83
N GLN A 32 8.26 -21.89 2.22
CA GLN A 32 8.78 -22.26 3.54
C GLN A 32 8.03 -21.51 4.65
N LEU A 33 7.88 -20.21 4.53
CA LEU A 33 7.12 -19.38 5.46
C LEU A 33 5.67 -19.86 5.61
N ALA A 34 5.03 -20.22 4.50
CA ALA A 34 3.65 -20.67 4.44
C ALA A 34 3.37 -21.94 5.27
N ARG A 35 4.37 -22.68 5.71
CA ARG A 35 4.22 -23.80 6.65
C ARG A 35 4.01 -23.34 8.10
N HIS A 36 4.38 -22.11 8.44
CA HIS A 36 4.41 -21.59 9.81
C HIS A 36 3.49 -20.38 10.01
N ALA A 37 3.25 -19.59 8.96
CA ALA A 37 2.41 -18.39 8.98
C ALA A 37 1.51 -18.33 7.73
N ASP A 38 0.39 -17.62 7.82
CA ASP A 38 -0.31 -17.15 6.63
C ASP A 38 0.37 -15.90 6.09
N ILE A 39 0.06 -15.55 4.86
CA ILE A 39 0.62 -14.41 4.14
C ILE A 39 -0.48 -13.36 3.98
N GLY A 40 -0.15 -12.08 4.09
CA GLY A 40 -1.04 -10.98 3.72
C GLY A 40 -0.31 -9.99 2.82
N ILE A 41 -0.98 -9.50 1.79
CA ILE A 41 -0.44 -8.45 0.89
C ILE A 41 -1.19 -7.16 1.19
N VAL A 42 -0.50 -6.18 1.78
CA VAL A 42 -1.06 -4.87 2.17
C VAL A 42 -0.51 -3.80 1.24
N THR A 43 -1.37 -3.20 0.44
CA THR A 43 -0.96 -2.16 -0.52
C THR A 43 -1.92 -0.98 -0.54
N GLY A 44 -1.42 0.23 -0.84
CA GLY A 44 -2.27 1.39 -1.15
C GLY A 44 -3.01 1.27 -2.48
N SER A 45 -2.63 0.31 -3.33
CA SER A 45 -3.28 0.04 -4.61
C SER A 45 -4.66 -0.59 -4.44
N ASP A 46 -5.51 -0.49 -5.47
CA ASP A 46 -6.79 -1.19 -5.53
C ASP A 46 -6.63 -2.69 -5.83
N TYR A 47 -7.75 -3.42 -5.74
CA TYR A 47 -7.78 -4.86 -5.97
C TYR A 47 -7.34 -5.24 -7.39
N ASP A 48 -7.76 -4.50 -8.42
CA ASP A 48 -7.47 -4.84 -9.82
C ASP A 48 -5.97 -4.74 -10.10
N TYR A 49 -5.32 -3.70 -9.59
CA TYR A 49 -3.87 -3.53 -9.72
C TYR A 49 -3.10 -4.63 -8.96
N LEU A 50 -3.51 -4.93 -7.72
CA LEU A 50 -2.93 -6.01 -6.93
C LEU A 50 -3.10 -7.36 -7.66
N ASN A 51 -4.31 -7.67 -8.13
CA ASN A 51 -4.61 -8.90 -8.85
C ASN A 51 -3.78 -9.04 -10.13
N SER A 52 -3.55 -7.95 -10.85
CA SER A 52 -2.71 -7.95 -12.05
C SER A 52 -1.24 -8.27 -11.73
N GLN A 53 -0.65 -7.56 -10.79
CA GLN A 53 0.79 -7.67 -10.48
C GLN A 53 1.15 -8.97 -9.73
N MET A 54 0.27 -9.40 -8.82
CA MET A 54 0.50 -10.60 -8.01
C MET A 54 -0.09 -11.88 -8.63
N LYS A 55 -0.54 -11.82 -9.89
CA LYS A 55 -1.22 -12.90 -10.60
C LYS A 55 -0.53 -14.26 -10.47
N MET A 56 0.80 -14.28 -10.59
CA MET A 56 1.57 -15.53 -10.48
C MET A 56 1.45 -16.17 -9.10
N LEU A 57 1.41 -15.37 -8.03
CA LEU A 57 1.28 -15.86 -6.66
C LEU A 57 -0.17 -16.24 -6.33
N ILE A 58 -1.11 -15.34 -6.62
CA ILE A 58 -2.49 -15.46 -6.12
C ILE A 58 -3.43 -16.25 -7.04
N LYS A 59 -3.02 -16.52 -8.28
CA LYS A 59 -3.85 -17.26 -9.25
C LYS A 59 -3.23 -18.58 -9.69
N TYR A 60 -1.91 -18.64 -9.81
CA TYR A 60 -1.22 -19.77 -10.40
C TYR A 60 -0.31 -20.55 -9.43
N SER A 61 -0.35 -20.24 -8.12
CA SER A 61 0.39 -21.00 -7.12
C SER A 61 -0.50 -21.47 -5.98
N GLU A 62 -0.04 -22.49 -5.26
CA GLU A 62 -0.68 -23.01 -4.06
C GLU A 62 -0.68 -22.00 -2.90
N LEU A 63 0.17 -20.99 -2.94
CA LEU A 63 0.21 -19.94 -1.93
C LEU A 63 -1.10 -19.12 -1.89
N ARG A 64 -1.91 -19.18 -2.95
CA ARG A 64 -3.24 -18.56 -2.98
C ARG A 64 -4.13 -18.97 -1.81
N PHE A 65 -3.99 -20.20 -1.31
CA PHE A 65 -4.83 -20.75 -0.23
C PHE A 65 -4.46 -20.24 1.16
N VAL A 66 -3.36 -19.51 1.29
CA VAL A 66 -2.87 -18.97 2.57
C VAL A 66 -2.57 -17.46 2.49
N THR A 67 -2.85 -16.83 1.35
CA THR A 67 -2.55 -15.41 1.11
C THR A 67 -3.82 -14.57 1.19
N HIS A 68 -3.91 -13.70 2.19
CA HIS A 68 -4.93 -12.67 2.30
C HIS A 68 -4.57 -11.46 1.43
N LEU A 69 -5.57 -10.82 0.78
CA LEU A 69 -5.35 -9.61 0.00
C LEU A 69 -5.98 -8.43 0.73
N LEU A 70 -5.18 -7.40 0.93
CA LEU A 70 -5.50 -6.23 1.75
C LEU A 70 -5.23 -4.92 0.96
N PRO A 71 -5.94 -4.71 -0.19
CA PRO A 71 -5.81 -3.50 -0.97
C PRO A 71 -6.33 -2.26 -0.21
N CYS A 72 -6.00 -1.08 -0.72
CA CYS A 72 -6.37 0.20 -0.13
C CYS A 72 -5.99 0.29 1.36
N ASN A 73 -4.74 -0.05 1.70
CA ASN A 73 -4.20 -0.06 3.05
C ASN A 73 -4.88 -1.06 4.01
N GLY A 74 -5.54 -2.10 3.49
CA GLY A 74 -6.28 -3.07 4.29
C GLY A 74 -7.70 -2.66 4.62
N THR A 75 -8.19 -1.52 4.12
CA THR A 75 -9.60 -1.12 4.26
C THR A 75 -10.56 -1.98 3.43
N LYS A 76 -10.01 -2.79 2.54
CA LYS A 76 -10.66 -3.94 1.93
C LYS A 76 -9.90 -5.20 2.30
N HIS A 77 -10.62 -6.28 2.62
CA HIS A 77 -10.02 -7.56 2.96
C HIS A 77 -10.67 -8.67 2.16
N TYR A 78 -9.86 -9.31 1.33
CA TYR A 78 -10.26 -10.52 0.60
C TYR A 78 -9.62 -11.72 1.29
N ARG A 79 -10.47 -12.66 1.70
CA ARG A 79 -10.05 -13.94 2.28
C ARG A 79 -9.59 -14.89 1.17
N PRO A 80 -8.50 -15.67 1.40
CA PRO A 80 -8.06 -16.69 0.46
C PRO A 80 -9.13 -17.75 0.21
N PRO A 81 -9.13 -18.37 -1.00
CA PRO A 81 -10.02 -19.49 -1.33
C PRO A 81 -9.73 -20.69 -0.44
N SER A 82 -10.75 -21.52 -0.22
CA SER A 82 -10.64 -22.74 0.60
C SER A 82 -10.27 -23.96 -0.22
N ASN A 83 -10.54 -23.94 -1.52
CA ASN A 83 -10.25 -25.03 -2.46
C ASN A 83 -9.93 -24.46 -3.85
N SER A 84 -9.62 -25.32 -4.83
CA SER A 84 -9.21 -24.94 -6.19
C SER A 84 -10.31 -24.21 -6.97
N ASP A 85 -11.56 -24.50 -6.69
CA ASP A 85 -12.72 -24.01 -7.43
C ASP A 85 -13.24 -22.68 -6.87
N ASP A 86 -12.81 -22.32 -5.65
CA ASP A 86 -13.17 -21.07 -5.02
C ASP A 86 -12.32 -19.90 -5.52
N GLU A 87 -12.90 -18.69 -5.47
CA GLU A 87 -12.21 -17.43 -5.68
C GLU A 87 -12.00 -16.68 -4.35
N TYR A 88 -11.22 -15.60 -4.40
CA TYR A 88 -11.07 -14.69 -3.28
C TYR A 88 -12.41 -14.06 -2.89
N THR A 89 -12.74 -14.10 -1.61
CA THR A 89 -14.01 -13.57 -1.09
C THR A 89 -13.78 -12.25 -0.36
N LEU A 90 -14.42 -11.16 -0.82
CA LEU A 90 -14.46 -9.90 -0.10
C LEU A 90 -15.24 -10.08 1.20
N ILE A 91 -14.57 -9.96 2.35
CA ILE A 91 -15.17 -10.13 3.69
C ILE A 91 -15.24 -8.83 4.49
N HIS A 92 -14.55 -7.79 4.04
CA HIS A 92 -14.60 -6.47 4.65
C HIS A 92 -14.33 -5.38 3.61
N GLU A 93 -15.09 -4.30 3.69
CA GLU A 93 -14.88 -3.08 2.91
C GLU A 93 -15.40 -1.87 3.68
N THR A 94 -14.66 -0.76 3.60
CA THR A 94 -15.10 0.54 4.11
C THR A 94 -15.25 1.55 2.99
N ASN A 95 -16.04 2.61 3.22
CA ASN A 95 -16.27 3.68 2.25
C ASN A 95 -15.93 5.04 2.85
N MET A 96 -14.95 5.72 2.27
CA MET A 96 -14.45 7.02 2.71
C MET A 96 -15.53 8.11 2.69
N GLN A 97 -16.37 8.14 1.66
CA GLN A 97 -17.42 9.15 1.54
C GLN A 97 -18.49 8.99 2.62
N GLN A 98 -18.84 7.74 2.95
CA GLN A 98 -19.79 7.46 4.05
C GLN A 98 -19.17 7.84 5.39
N HIS A 99 -17.88 7.53 5.59
CA HIS A 99 -17.19 7.81 6.85
C HIS A 99 -17.00 9.32 7.09
N LEU A 100 -16.55 10.07 6.10
CA LEU A 100 -16.31 11.51 6.20
C LEU A 100 -17.59 12.37 6.11
N GLY A 101 -18.65 11.82 5.55
CA GLY A 101 -19.86 12.57 5.22
C GLY A 101 -19.75 13.40 3.95
N LYS A 102 -20.92 13.74 3.37
CA LYS A 102 -21.01 14.40 2.06
C LYS A 102 -20.26 15.74 1.99
N GLN A 103 -20.32 16.54 3.05
CA GLN A 103 -19.74 17.87 3.04
C GLN A 103 -18.20 17.81 3.03
N CYS A 104 -17.58 17.06 3.97
CA CYS A 104 -16.13 16.90 4.01
C CYS A 104 -15.61 16.29 2.70
N PHE A 105 -16.29 15.30 2.14
CA PHE A 105 -15.89 14.69 0.87
C PHE A 105 -15.94 15.67 -0.31
N LYS A 106 -16.97 16.54 -0.39
CA LYS A 106 -17.05 17.60 -1.40
C LYS A 106 -15.92 18.62 -1.27
N GLU A 107 -15.63 19.07 -0.04
CA GLU A 107 -14.52 20.00 0.23
C GLU A 107 -13.18 19.36 -0.20
N LEU A 108 -12.96 18.09 0.14
CA LEU A 108 -11.78 17.37 -0.26
C LEU A 108 -11.63 17.30 -1.78
N MET A 109 -12.69 16.96 -2.51
CA MET A 109 -12.66 16.91 -3.98
C MET A 109 -12.38 18.29 -4.58
N SER A 110 -12.98 19.36 -4.04
CA SER A 110 -12.72 20.74 -4.47
C SER A 110 -11.24 21.12 -4.27
N ILE A 111 -10.66 20.77 -3.11
CA ILE A 111 -9.23 21.00 -2.84
C ILE A 111 -8.36 20.29 -3.87
N LEU A 112 -8.64 19.01 -4.17
CA LEU A 112 -7.85 18.22 -5.13
C LEU A 112 -7.93 18.77 -6.55
N CYS A 113 -9.12 19.19 -7.01
CA CYS A 113 -9.29 19.82 -8.32
C CYS A 113 -8.51 21.15 -8.41
N THR A 114 -8.54 21.96 -7.35
CA THR A 114 -7.77 23.21 -7.28
C THR A 114 -6.27 22.93 -7.30
N SER A 115 -5.79 21.99 -6.48
CA SER A 115 -4.38 21.60 -6.47
C SER A 115 -3.93 21.03 -7.81
N GLN A 116 -4.77 20.24 -8.51
CA GLN A 116 -4.46 19.78 -9.86
C GLN A 116 -4.32 20.95 -10.83
N SER A 117 -5.21 21.93 -10.79
CA SER A 117 -5.13 23.13 -11.63
C SER A 117 -3.84 23.92 -11.36
N GLU A 118 -3.45 24.11 -10.11
CA GLU A 118 -2.19 24.75 -9.73
C GLU A 118 -0.96 23.99 -10.24
N MET A 119 -1.01 22.65 -10.21
CA MET A 119 0.08 21.80 -10.69
C MET A 119 0.26 21.85 -12.22
N CYS A 120 -0.79 22.17 -12.99
CA CYS A 120 -0.71 22.26 -14.45
C CYS A 120 0.24 23.35 -14.97
N TYR A 121 0.62 24.31 -14.14
CA TYR A 121 1.60 25.36 -14.50
C TYR A 121 3.07 24.87 -14.44
N ASN A 122 3.34 23.65 -13.99
CA ASN A 122 4.68 23.10 -13.98
C ASN A 122 5.04 22.41 -15.31
N SER A 123 6.32 22.30 -15.60
CA SER A 123 6.84 21.79 -16.88
C SER A 123 6.92 20.26 -16.96
N PHE A 124 5.86 19.57 -16.58
CA PHE A 124 5.77 18.10 -16.74
C PHE A 124 4.54 17.69 -17.57
N PRO A 125 4.54 16.46 -18.16
CA PRO A 125 3.41 15.99 -18.95
C PRO A 125 2.10 15.90 -18.15
N LEU A 126 0.98 16.12 -18.80
CA LEU A 126 -0.37 15.94 -18.27
C LEU A 126 -1.09 14.88 -19.09
N THR A 127 -1.35 13.71 -18.51
CA THR A 127 -1.83 12.54 -19.25
C THR A 127 -3.26 12.11 -18.91
N GLY A 128 -3.93 12.83 -18.00
CA GLY A 128 -5.29 12.54 -17.57
C GLY A 128 -5.38 11.45 -16.50
N HIS A 129 -6.61 11.20 -16.02
CA HIS A 129 -6.89 10.33 -14.87
C HIS A 129 -6.08 10.74 -13.63
N PHE A 130 -6.22 11.99 -13.23
CA PHE A 130 -5.43 12.58 -12.15
C PHE A 130 -5.90 12.13 -10.77
N ILE A 131 -7.21 12.01 -10.55
CA ILE A 131 -7.84 11.65 -9.28
C ILE A 131 -8.53 10.31 -9.42
N SER A 132 -8.05 9.30 -8.68
CA SER A 132 -8.60 7.95 -8.66
C SER A 132 -9.25 7.68 -7.30
N TYR A 133 -10.59 7.65 -7.25
CA TYR A 133 -11.34 7.25 -6.06
C TYR A 133 -11.46 5.73 -5.99
N ARG A 134 -10.98 5.13 -4.89
CA ARG A 134 -10.90 3.68 -4.68
C ARG A 134 -11.91 3.17 -3.65
N GLY A 135 -12.94 3.97 -3.33
CA GLY A 135 -13.93 3.67 -2.31
C GLY A 135 -13.49 4.10 -0.90
N SER A 136 -12.38 3.59 -0.42
CA SER A 136 -11.86 3.89 0.94
C SER A 136 -10.72 4.90 0.96
N MET A 137 -10.16 5.23 -0.20
CA MET A 137 -9.08 6.22 -0.34
C MET A 137 -9.12 6.87 -1.72
N ILE A 138 -8.42 8.00 -1.84
CA ILE A 138 -8.17 8.68 -3.11
C ILE A 138 -6.67 8.62 -3.40
N ASN A 139 -6.30 8.28 -4.63
CA ASN A 139 -4.95 8.49 -5.14
C ASN A 139 -5.00 9.68 -6.11
N TRP A 140 -4.25 10.75 -5.81
CA TRP A 140 -4.06 11.88 -6.70
C TRP A 140 -2.68 11.82 -7.32
N CYS A 141 -2.62 11.78 -8.65
CA CYS A 141 -1.40 11.69 -9.44
C CYS A 141 -1.31 12.89 -10.39
N PRO A 142 -0.56 13.95 -10.06
CA PRO A 142 -0.52 15.19 -10.85
C PRO A 142 -0.13 15.02 -12.31
N VAL A 143 0.79 14.09 -12.62
CA VAL A 143 1.17 13.75 -14.00
C VAL A 143 0.08 12.93 -14.72
N GLY A 144 -0.80 12.29 -13.97
CA GLY A 144 -1.83 11.39 -14.45
C GLY A 144 -1.44 9.90 -14.39
N ARG A 145 -2.43 9.05 -14.14
CA ARG A 145 -2.20 7.60 -14.05
C ARG A 145 -1.94 6.96 -15.41
N ASN A 146 -2.36 7.62 -16.50
CA ASN A 146 -2.10 7.18 -17.87
C ASN A 146 -0.66 7.43 -18.35
N ALA A 147 0.16 8.12 -17.53
CA ALA A 147 1.54 8.45 -17.87
C ALA A 147 2.39 7.19 -18.13
N THR A 148 3.09 7.20 -19.25
CA THR A 148 4.11 6.22 -19.63
C THR A 148 5.29 6.26 -18.66
N HIS A 149 6.18 5.28 -18.73
CA HIS A 149 7.40 5.30 -17.92
C HIS A 149 8.25 6.56 -18.18
N GLU A 150 8.42 6.94 -19.45
CA GLU A 150 9.18 8.14 -19.83
C GLU A 150 8.57 9.42 -19.26
N GLU A 151 7.24 9.58 -19.31
CA GLU A 151 6.56 10.74 -18.77
C GLU A 151 6.66 10.83 -17.25
N ARG A 152 6.68 9.68 -16.56
CA ARG A 152 6.92 9.63 -15.11
C ARG A 152 8.35 10.01 -14.76
N GLU A 153 9.33 9.57 -15.53
CA GLU A 153 10.72 9.99 -15.33
C GLU A 153 10.89 11.50 -15.57
N LYS A 154 10.19 12.08 -16.55
CA LYS A 154 10.16 13.54 -16.73
C LYS A 154 9.56 14.24 -15.50
N PHE A 155 8.45 13.73 -14.97
CA PHE A 155 7.85 14.26 -13.74
C PHE A 155 8.82 14.18 -12.55
N LYS A 156 9.48 13.05 -12.35
CA LYS A 156 10.45 12.86 -11.24
C LYS A 156 11.60 13.86 -11.35
N LYS A 157 12.16 14.07 -12.57
CA LYS A 157 13.20 15.08 -12.79
C LYS A 157 12.73 16.49 -12.41
N VAL A 158 11.50 16.85 -12.75
CA VAL A 158 10.93 18.14 -12.35
C VAL A 158 10.70 18.20 -10.84
N ASP A 159 10.15 17.12 -10.23
CA ASP A 159 9.94 17.01 -8.78
C ASP A 159 11.26 17.27 -8.02
N GLU A 160 12.35 16.65 -8.47
CA GLU A 160 13.69 16.69 -7.85
C GLU A 160 14.50 17.94 -8.22
N SER A 161 14.09 18.70 -9.23
CA SER A 161 14.85 19.89 -9.71
C SER A 161 14.82 21.09 -8.75
N TYR A 162 13.92 21.08 -7.79
CA TYR A 162 13.77 22.12 -6.78
C TYR A 162 14.57 21.78 -5.50
N SER A 163 15.07 22.78 -4.80
CA SER A 163 15.75 22.62 -3.50
C SER A 163 14.92 21.86 -2.47
N THR A 164 13.62 22.06 -2.47
CA THR A 164 12.64 21.21 -1.82
C THR A 164 11.80 20.57 -2.92
N PRO A 165 11.74 19.23 -3.02
CA PRO A 165 10.96 18.53 -4.03
C PRO A 165 9.54 19.06 -4.17
N LEU A 166 9.06 19.20 -5.41
CA LEU A 166 7.76 19.76 -5.72
C LEU A 166 6.63 19.07 -4.95
N ARG A 167 6.65 17.73 -4.90
CA ARG A 167 5.65 16.95 -4.17
C ARG A 167 5.70 17.19 -2.66
N LEU A 168 6.86 17.40 -2.06
CA LEU A 168 6.94 17.73 -0.63
C LEU A 168 6.30 19.07 -0.33
N ARG A 169 6.56 20.09 -1.17
CA ARG A 169 5.92 21.40 -1.02
C ARG A 169 4.41 21.32 -1.19
N GLU A 170 3.96 20.54 -2.17
CA GLU A 170 2.53 20.36 -2.41
C GLU A 170 1.85 19.53 -1.32
N LEU A 171 2.55 18.54 -0.76
CA LEU A 171 2.09 17.75 0.39
C LEU A 171 1.76 18.65 1.58
N ASP A 172 2.64 19.60 1.91
CA ASP A 172 2.45 20.50 3.05
C ASP A 172 1.26 21.46 2.81
N LYS A 173 1.14 22.03 1.61
CA LYS A 173 -0.01 22.86 1.24
C LYS A 173 -1.32 22.06 1.30
N LEU A 174 -1.31 20.85 0.75
CA LEU A 174 -2.49 19.99 0.70
C LEU A 174 -2.93 19.58 2.11
N ARG A 175 -1.99 19.19 2.96
CA ARG A 175 -2.25 18.87 4.38
C ARG A 175 -2.89 20.07 5.10
N HIS A 176 -2.35 21.27 4.92
CA HIS A 176 -2.90 22.47 5.54
C HIS A 176 -4.35 22.73 5.08
N ARG A 177 -4.61 22.72 3.76
CA ARG A 177 -5.96 22.93 3.19
C ARG A 177 -6.96 21.89 3.67
N VAL A 178 -6.56 20.62 3.66
CA VAL A 178 -7.40 19.49 4.07
C VAL A 178 -7.71 19.55 5.56
N ASN A 179 -6.72 19.84 6.41
CA ASN A 179 -6.92 19.94 7.86
C ASN A 179 -7.92 21.05 8.22
N LEU A 180 -7.84 22.20 7.57
CA LEU A 180 -8.76 23.31 7.78
C LEU A 180 -10.21 22.97 7.40
N LYS A 181 -10.42 22.21 6.32
CA LYS A 181 -11.76 21.96 5.76
C LYS A 181 -12.37 20.65 6.24
N CYS A 182 -11.55 19.68 6.60
CA CYS A 182 -11.98 18.34 7.02
C CYS A 182 -11.70 18.05 8.51
N ASN A 183 -11.49 19.08 9.35
CA ASN A 183 -11.35 18.96 10.80
C ASN A 183 -10.33 17.88 11.24
N ASN A 184 -9.17 17.79 10.57
CA ASN A 184 -8.12 16.79 10.81
C ASN A 184 -8.59 15.32 10.66
N GLN A 185 -9.69 15.06 9.96
CA GLN A 185 -10.20 13.70 9.76
C GLN A 185 -9.56 12.98 8.57
N VAL A 186 -8.75 13.69 7.77
CA VAL A 186 -8.14 13.17 6.54
C VAL A 186 -6.63 13.29 6.61
N VAL A 187 -5.95 12.22 6.23
CA VAL A 187 -4.50 12.15 6.12
C VAL A 187 -4.09 12.22 4.65
N VAL A 188 -3.00 12.95 4.38
CA VAL A 188 -2.37 13.01 3.06
C VAL A 188 -0.93 12.56 3.18
N LYS A 189 -0.54 11.60 2.35
CA LYS A 189 0.82 11.05 2.26
C LYS A 189 1.33 11.02 0.82
N LEU A 190 2.64 10.92 0.66
CA LEU A 190 3.20 10.58 -0.65
C LEU A 190 2.80 9.14 -1.00
N GLY A 191 2.24 8.96 -2.20
CA GLY A 191 1.91 7.67 -2.77
C GLY A 191 2.86 7.33 -3.91
N GLY A 192 3.51 6.17 -3.88
CA GLY A 192 4.43 5.78 -4.94
C GLY A 192 5.44 6.88 -5.32
N GLU A 193 5.86 6.90 -6.59
CA GLU A 193 6.87 7.85 -7.07
C GLU A 193 6.29 9.18 -7.61
N THR A 194 4.99 9.22 -7.93
CA THR A 194 4.38 10.34 -8.68
C THR A 194 3.05 10.81 -8.12
N SER A 195 2.56 10.25 -7.02
CA SER A 195 1.21 10.49 -6.54
C SER A 195 1.15 10.83 -5.04
N PHE A 196 -0.06 11.12 -4.59
CA PHE A 196 -0.43 11.30 -3.19
C PHE A 196 -1.54 10.32 -2.85
N ASP A 197 -1.49 9.75 -1.65
CA ASP A 197 -2.54 8.91 -1.09
C ASP A 197 -3.28 9.69 -0.01
N ILE A 198 -4.60 9.73 -0.13
CA ILE A 198 -5.49 10.53 0.71
C ILE A 198 -6.56 9.59 1.29
N PHE A 199 -6.66 9.54 2.60
CA PHE A 199 -7.54 8.60 3.29
C PHE A 199 -7.96 9.13 4.68
N PRO A 200 -9.04 8.64 5.28
CA PRO A 200 -9.43 8.99 6.63
C PRO A 200 -8.35 8.67 7.66
N LEU A 201 -8.29 9.45 8.72
CA LEU A 201 -7.37 9.22 9.84
C LEU A 201 -7.55 7.79 10.39
N GLY A 202 -6.43 7.08 10.57
CA GLY A 202 -6.41 5.67 11.01
C GLY A 202 -6.66 4.65 9.89
N TRP A 203 -6.77 5.08 8.61
CA TRP A 203 -6.91 4.18 7.46
C TRP A 203 -5.59 4.03 6.67
N ASP A 204 -4.46 4.22 7.36
CA ASP A 204 -3.14 3.81 6.86
C ASP A 204 -2.96 2.28 6.94
N LYS A 205 -1.79 1.77 6.59
CA LYS A 205 -1.54 0.32 6.56
C LYS A 205 -1.69 -0.38 7.92
N THR A 206 -1.72 0.34 9.04
CA THR A 206 -2.03 -0.26 10.34
C THR A 206 -3.46 -0.78 10.41
N TYR A 207 -4.37 -0.27 9.55
CA TYR A 207 -5.74 -0.78 9.46
C TYR A 207 -5.78 -2.29 9.19
N ALA A 208 -4.84 -2.80 8.41
CA ALA A 208 -4.72 -4.23 8.11
C ALA A 208 -4.57 -5.09 9.38
N LEU A 209 -3.92 -4.57 10.43
CA LEU A 209 -3.74 -5.30 11.70
C LEU A 209 -5.07 -5.57 12.41
N SER A 210 -6.08 -4.73 12.18
CA SER A 210 -7.40 -4.89 12.78
C SER A 210 -8.13 -6.18 12.39
N HIS A 211 -7.76 -6.77 11.25
CA HIS A 211 -8.32 -8.03 10.75
C HIS A 211 -7.72 -9.27 11.44
N PHE A 212 -6.61 -9.11 12.17
CA PHE A 212 -5.82 -10.21 12.72
C PHE A 212 -5.52 -10.04 14.21
N LYS A 213 -6.47 -9.47 14.98
CA LYS A 213 -6.30 -9.16 16.41
C LYS A 213 -5.91 -10.39 17.27
N ASP A 214 -6.38 -11.57 16.88
CA ASP A 214 -6.10 -12.82 17.57
C ASP A 214 -4.86 -13.55 17.04
N ARG A 215 -4.05 -12.88 16.21
CA ARG A 215 -2.87 -13.44 15.55
C ARG A 215 -1.65 -12.57 15.82
N ARG A 216 -0.48 -13.20 15.85
CA ARG A 216 0.81 -12.50 15.89
C ARG A 216 1.14 -12.01 14.48
N CYS A 217 1.10 -10.69 14.30
CA CYS A 217 1.37 -10.05 13.02
C CYS A 217 2.84 -9.68 12.89
N TRP A 218 3.38 -9.85 11.69
CA TRP A 218 4.69 -9.41 11.22
C TRP A 218 4.51 -8.52 10.02
N PHE A 219 5.43 -7.61 9.75
CA PHE A 219 5.36 -6.74 8.57
C PHE A 219 6.71 -6.58 7.88
N VAL A 220 6.69 -6.58 6.54
CA VAL A 220 7.83 -6.29 5.67
C VAL A 220 7.41 -5.25 4.63
N GLY A 221 8.15 -4.14 4.50
CA GLY A 221 7.87 -3.08 3.53
C GLY A 221 9.12 -2.28 3.17
N ASP A 222 9.07 -1.51 2.08
CA ASP A 222 10.24 -0.74 1.59
C ASP A 222 10.24 0.72 2.04
N ARG A 223 9.07 1.31 2.33
CA ARG A 223 8.89 2.74 2.64
C ARG A 223 8.65 3.01 4.11
N CYS A 224 9.55 2.51 4.96
CA CYS A 224 9.47 2.63 6.42
C CYS A 224 10.02 3.95 6.98
N GLY A 225 10.65 4.80 6.15
CA GLY A 225 11.23 6.08 6.53
C GLY A 225 10.20 7.21 6.67
N PRO A 226 10.65 8.43 7.03
CA PRO A 226 9.80 9.61 7.12
C PRO A 226 9.00 9.85 5.81
N ASN A 227 7.70 10.13 5.95
CA ASN A 227 6.74 10.28 4.85
C ASN A 227 6.48 9.01 4.00
N GLY A 228 7.06 7.85 4.34
CA GLY A 228 6.74 6.57 3.71
C GLY A 228 5.36 6.07 4.12
N ASN A 229 4.71 5.32 3.23
CA ASN A 229 3.38 4.76 3.50
C ASN A 229 3.41 3.48 4.35
N ASP A 230 4.61 2.91 4.59
CA ASP A 230 4.83 1.75 5.47
C ASP A 230 5.22 2.13 6.89
N LYS A 231 5.51 3.42 7.11
CA LYS A 231 6.09 3.88 8.37
C LYS A 231 5.26 3.47 9.59
N GLU A 232 3.97 3.72 9.59
CA GLU A 232 3.12 3.51 10.76
C GLU A 232 3.00 2.02 11.12
N ILE A 233 2.78 1.15 10.16
CA ILE A 233 2.71 -0.30 10.42
C ILE A 233 4.08 -0.86 10.82
N PHE A 234 5.15 -0.37 10.20
CA PHE A 234 6.52 -0.71 10.59
C PHE A 234 6.80 -0.28 12.03
N ASP A 235 6.56 0.98 12.39
CA ASP A 235 6.81 1.52 13.74
C ASP A 235 5.98 0.78 14.81
N SER A 236 4.77 0.35 14.47
CA SER A 236 3.90 -0.38 15.40
C SER A 236 4.42 -1.78 15.74
N LEU A 237 5.17 -2.42 14.82
CA LEU A 237 5.63 -3.80 14.97
C LEU A 237 7.13 -3.93 15.20
N SER A 238 7.94 -2.95 14.80
CA SER A 238 9.42 -2.99 14.92
C SER A 238 9.90 -3.00 16.37
N LYS A 239 9.20 -2.35 17.28
CA LYS A 239 9.53 -2.34 18.72
C LYS A 239 9.51 -3.75 19.35
N GLU A 240 8.74 -4.64 18.76
CA GLU A 240 8.65 -6.04 19.19
C GLU A 240 9.46 -6.99 18.27
N GLY A 241 10.34 -6.44 17.41
CA GLY A 241 11.16 -7.21 16.48
C GLY A 241 10.37 -7.85 15.32
N ARG A 242 9.16 -7.35 15.04
CA ARG A 242 8.25 -7.93 14.04
C ARG A 242 8.00 -7.03 12.82
N GLY A 243 8.60 -5.84 12.77
CA GLY A 243 8.62 -4.94 11.62
C GLY A 243 9.98 -4.95 10.95
N PHE A 244 10.01 -5.09 9.61
CA PHE A 244 11.23 -5.14 8.82
C PHE A 244 11.14 -4.16 7.65
N CYS A 245 12.21 -3.40 7.44
CA CYS A 245 12.37 -2.57 6.27
C CYS A 245 13.23 -3.31 5.25
N THR A 246 12.79 -3.35 4.00
CA THR A 246 13.52 -3.97 2.90
C THR A 246 14.02 -2.93 1.90
N SER A 247 15.11 -3.24 1.23
CA SER A 247 15.65 -2.46 0.10
C SER A 247 15.24 -2.99 -1.28
N GLY A 248 14.40 -4.04 -1.32
CA GLY A 248 13.92 -4.68 -2.56
C GLY A 248 13.76 -6.18 -2.42
N THR A 249 13.39 -6.85 -3.52
CA THR A 249 13.02 -8.27 -3.52
C THR A 249 14.12 -9.21 -3.03
N VAL A 250 15.39 -8.90 -3.31
CA VAL A 250 16.53 -9.70 -2.84
C VAL A 250 16.67 -9.64 -1.31
N ASP A 251 16.55 -8.46 -0.73
CA ASP A 251 16.59 -8.28 0.70
C ASP A 251 15.33 -8.88 1.36
N THR A 252 14.17 -8.74 0.72
CA THR A 252 12.93 -9.42 1.14
C THR A 252 13.09 -10.93 1.25
N TYR A 253 13.81 -11.55 0.31
CA TYR A 253 14.13 -12.98 0.39
C TYR A 253 14.85 -13.33 1.71
N GLN A 254 15.86 -12.57 2.07
CA GLN A 254 16.64 -12.79 3.30
C GLN A 254 15.78 -12.56 4.54
N ILE A 255 14.95 -11.51 4.54
CA ILE A 255 14.03 -11.20 5.65
C ILE A 255 13.02 -12.34 5.84
N ILE A 256 12.41 -12.86 4.77
CA ILE A 256 11.46 -13.99 4.84
C ILE A 256 12.15 -15.22 5.45
N THR A 257 13.38 -15.51 5.03
CA THR A 257 14.17 -16.64 5.56
C THR A 257 14.42 -16.47 7.06
N LYS A 258 14.79 -15.27 7.50
CA LYS A 258 14.98 -14.94 8.92
C LYS A 258 13.67 -15.12 9.71
N ILE A 259 12.57 -14.52 9.26
CA ILE A 259 11.25 -14.65 9.92
C ILE A 259 10.87 -16.14 10.04
N THR A 260 11.08 -16.91 8.98
CA THR A 260 10.79 -18.35 8.98
C THR A 260 11.59 -19.08 10.07
N GLN A 261 12.88 -18.77 10.19
CA GLN A 261 13.74 -19.39 11.23
C GLN A 261 13.29 -18.99 12.63
N ASP A 262 12.92 -17.71 12.86
CA ASP A 262 12.40 -17.22 14.14
C ASP A 262 11.10 -17.97 14.51
N LEU A 263 10.19 -18.17 13.54
CA LEU A 263 8.94 -18.90 13.76
C LEU A 263 9.13 -20.41 14.02
N ILE A 264 10.22 -21.01 13.53
CA ILE A 264 10.59 -22.40 13.84
C ILE A 264 11.10 -22.47 15.28
N ASN A 265 11.98 -21.56 15.67
CA ASN A 265 12.59 -21.50 17.00
C ASN A 265 11.57 -21.19 18.10
N ASP A 266 10.57 -20.36 17.85
CA ASP A 266 9.46 -20.06 18.80
C ASP A 266 8.53 -21.28 19.08
N LYS A 267 8.69 -22.38 18.34
CA LYS A 267 7.91 -23.63 18.53
C LYS A 267 8.67 -24.70 19.32
N LEU A 268 9.96 -24.48 19.56
CA LEU A 268 10.82 -25.32 20.40
C LEU A 268 10.87 -24.79 21.82
#